data_50ade9e7f35556025e1c9d6727bcde52
#
_entry.id   50ade9e7f35556025e1c9d6727bcde52
#
_cell.length_a   1.000
_cell.length_b   1.000
_cell.length_c   1.000
_cell.angle_alpha   90.00
_cell.angle_beta   90.00
_cell.angle_gamma   90.00
#
_symmetry.space_group_name_H-M   'P 1'
#
loop_
_entity.id
_entity.type
_entity.pdbx_description
1 polymer ?
#
loop_
_entity_poly.entity_id
_entity_poly.type
_entity_poly.pdbx_seq_one_letter_code
_entity_poly.pdbx_strand_id
1 'polypeptide(L)'
;MIPLFVDCSGKRIVIFGGGEVASRKAAYFSGEADVLVISRSFSHKMSILPVERQMLEAGRVSDEVINGIIDRAFLVIGALSDPAQNNRIKNLCMAREILFNNADGEAGNVIIPSVTGGENYLLAISTKGNSPAVSRFIREHLETQFPALDEMIALQRDLRVQLKHSEPSQSRRNAILWEVLHDRELWKTLKTDPARAFKQVKERYLHE
;
A
#
# COMPACT_ATOMS: atom_id res chain seq x y z
N MET A 1 -6.39 17.23 -0.86
CA MET A 1 -5.62 16.00 -1.16
C MET A 1 -6.58 14.97 -1.73
N ILE A 2 -6.22 14.30 -2.82
CA ILE A 2 -7.03 13.29 -3.52
C ILE A 2 -6.35 11.94 -3.35
N PRO A 3 -7.07 10.86 -2.97
CA PRO A 3 -6.50 9.52 -2.91
C PRO A 3 -6.29 8.95 -4.32
N LEU A 4 -5.13 8.36 -4.53
CA LEU A 4 -4.75 7.68 -5.77
C LEU A 4 -4.05 6.37 -5.43
N PHE A 5 -4.22 5.35 -6.25
CA PHE A 5 -3.36 4.19 -6.32
C PHE A 5 -2.39 4.39 -7.48
N VAL A 6 -1.10 4.25 -7.21
CA VAL A 6 -0.03 4.51 -8.17
C VAL A 6 0.78 3.24 -8.37
N ASP A 7 0.95 2.84 -9.62
CA ASP A 7 1.90 1.79 -9.99
C ASP A 7 3.32 2.35 -9.86
N CYS A 8 4.09 1.75 -8.94
CA CYS A 8 5.47 2.13 -8.66
C CYS A 8 6.50 1.25 -9.39
N SER A 9 6.07 0.33 -10.26
CA SER A 9 6.95 -0.55 -11.02
C SER A 9 7.98 0.26 -11.83
N GLY A 10 9.28 -0.02 -11.60
CA GLY A 10 10.38 0.69 -12.24
C GLY A 10 10.50 2.18 -11.86
N LYS A 11 9.81 2.64 -10.81
CA LYS A 11 9.97 3.99 -10.28
C LYS A 11 11.08 4.03 -9.25
N ARG A 12 11.92 5.09 -9.32
CA ARG A 12 12.97 5.32 -8.33
C ARG A 12 12.39 6.00 -7.08
N ILE A 13 12.61 5.38 -5.92
CA ILE A 13 12.24 5.93 -4.61
C ILE A 13 13.51 6.12 -3.80
N VAL A 14 13.73 7.33 -3.28
CA VAL A 14 14.89 7.66 -2.47
C VAL A 14 14.45 7.90 -1.02
N ILE A 15 15.08 7.21 -0.08
CA ILE A 15 14.77 7.31 1.34
C ILE A 15 16.01 7.84 2.08
N PHE A 16 15.88 8.99 2.71
CA PHE A 16 16.90 9.53 3.60
C PHE A 16 16.63 9.10 5.04
N GLY A 17 17.50 8.24 5.58
CA GLY A 17 17.42 7.64 6.90
C GLY A 17 17.60 6.12 6.86
N GLY A 18 18.23 5.55 7.91
CA GLY A 18 18.53 4.12 8.00
C GLY A 18 17.93 3.43 9.23
N GLY A 19 17.10 4.15 10.00
CA GLY A 19 16.47 3.65 11.23
C GLY A 19 15.16 2.87 10.98
N GLU A 20 14.44 2.57 12.06
CA GLU A 20 13.20 1.78 12.04
C GLU A 20 12.08 2.37 11.15
N VAL A 21 11.92 3.71 11.15
CA VAL A 21 10.90 4.37 10.32
C VAL A 21 11.23 4.22 8.85
N ALA A 22 12.49 4.47 8.48
CA ALA A 22 12.99 4.30 7.12
C ALA A 22 12.87 2.84 6.66
N SER A 23 13.20 1.86 7.52
CA SER A 23 13.11 0.43 7.21
C SER A 23 11.68 -0.01 6.88
N ARG A 24 10.68 0.47 7.64
CA ARG A 24 9.27 0.17 7.34
C ARG A 24 8.83 0.73 6.00
N LYS A 25 9.29 1.94 5.65
CA LYS A 25 8.99 2.56 4.37
C LYS A 25 9.74 1.88 3.22
N ALA A 26 11.00 1.53 3.43
CA ALA A 26 11.77 0.76 2.45
C ALA A 26 11.13 -0.61 2.17
N ALA A 27 10.72 -1.34 3.21
CA ALA A 27 10.01 -2.62 3.06
C ALA A 27 8.69 -2.48 2.30
N TYR A 28 7.96 -1.38 2.50
CA TYR A 28 6.69 -1.12 1.81
C TYR A 28 6.86 -0.98 0.29
N PHE A 29 7.97 -0.39 -0.16
CA PHE A 29 8.20 -0.13 -1.59
C PHE A 29 9.10 -1.16 -2.27
N SER A 30 9.91 -1.92 -1.52
CA SER A 30 10.96 -2.80 -2.07
C SER A 30 10.46 -3.97 -2.93
N GLY A 31 9.15 -4.29 -2.86
CA GLY A 31 8.54 -5.32 -3.71
C GLY A 31 8.16 -4.84 -5.11
N GLU A 32 8.06 -3.53 -5.34
CA GLU A 32 7.54 -2.97 -6.59
C GLU A 32 8.43 -1.89 -7.22
N ALA A 33 9.24 -1.19 -6.42
CA ALA A 33 10.00 -0.03 -6.87
C ALA A 33 11.51 -0.22 -6.68
N ASP A 34 12.30 0.58 -7.41
CA ASP A 34 13.75 0.69 -7.22
C ASP A 34 14.04 1.61 -6.03
N VAL A 35 14.36 1.02 -4.88
CA VAL A 35 14.56 1.76 -3.64
C VAL A 35 16.03 1.98 -3.36
N LEU A 36 16.42 3.27 -3.23
CA LEU A 36 17.73 3.71 -2.76
C LEU A 36 17.60 4.31 -1.36
N VAL A 37 18.36 3.81 -0.40
CA VAL A 37 18.40 4.33 0.97
C VAL A 37 19.72 5.01 1.26
N ILE A 38 19.63 6.28 1.70
CA ILE A 38 20.78 7.14 2.03
C ILE A 38 20.83 7.32 3.54
N SER A 39 21.92 6.90 4.18
CA SER A 39 22.11 7.09 5.62
C SER A 39 23.58 6.96 6.02
N ARG A 40 23.94 7.52 7.18
CA ARG A 40 25.24 7.29 7.81
C ARG A 40 25.38 5.90 8.43
N SER A 41 24.25 5.23 8.72
CA SER A 41 24.18 3.89 9.31
C SER A 41 22.85 3.23 9.01
N PHE A 42 22.79 1.91 9.05
CA PHE A 42 21.59 1.14 8.75
C PHE A 42 21.23 0.24 9.91
N SER A 43 19.95 0.17 10.26
CA SER A 43 19.44 -0.78 11.24
C SER A 43 19.55 -2.22 10.71
N HIS A 44 19.51 -3.20 11.60
CA HIS A 44 19.49 -4.62 11.20
C HIS A 44 18.33 -4.94 10.26
N LYS A 45 17.14 -4.37 10.51
CA LYS A 45 15.99 -4.55 9.61
C LYS A 45 16.23 -3.99 8.21
N MET A 46 16.94 -2.84 8.11
CA MET A 46 17.29 -2.26 6.82
C MET A 46 18.31 -3.13 6.07
N SER A 47 19.25 -3.77 6.78
CA SER A 47 20.33 -4.53 6.14
C SER A 47 19.86 -5.80 5.43
N ILE A 48 18.70 -6.34 5.79
CA ILE A 48 18.14 -7.57 5.19
C ILE A 48 17.15 -7.29 4.05
N LEU A 49 16.78 -6.01 3.80
CA LEU A 49 15.87 -5.66 2.71
C LEU A 49 16.57 -5.69 1.35
N PRO A 50 15.88 -6.06 0.26
CA PRO A 50 16.41 -6.05 -1.10
C PRO A 50 16.40 -4.63 -1.68
N VAL A 51 17.17 -3.71 -1.07
CA VAL A 51 17.25 -2.30 -1.47
C VAL A 51 18.71 -1.87 -1.68
N GLU A 52 18.93 -0.90 -2.56
CA GLU A 52 20.21 -0.25 -2.68
C GLU A 52 20.50 0.64 -1.46
N ARG A 53 21.72 0.62 -0.95
CA ARG A 53 22.14 1.39 0.22
C ARG A 53 23.39 2.18 -0.08
N GLN A 54 23.36 3.47 0.22
CA GLN A 54 24.52 4.34 0.10
C GLN A 54 24.82 4.99 1.45
N MET A 55 26.04 4.79 1.93
CA MET A 55 26.50 5.46 3.16
C MET A 55 26.83 6.92 2.87
N LEU A 56 26.01 7.82 3.44
CA LEU A 56 26.22 9.26 3.33
C LEU A 56 25.49 9.97 4.47
N GLU A 57 26.13 10.99 5.03
CA GLU A 57 25.52 11.87 6.03
C GLU A 57 24.96 13.12 5.34
N ALA A 58 23.63 13.15 5.13
CA ALA A 58 22.95 14.19 4.36
C ALA A 58 23.21 15.61 4.91
N GLY A 59 23.39 15.75 6.22
CA GLY A 59 23.70 17.05 6.85
C GLY A 59 25.11 17.58 6.59
N ARG A 60 26.00 16.76 6.03
CA ARG A 60 27.41 17.15 5.76
C ARG A 60 27.72 17.36 4.28
N VAL A 61 26.75 17.25 3.42
CA VAL A 61 26.93 17.44 1.97
C VAL A 61 26.16 18.65 1.48
N SER A 62 26.57 19.20 0.35
CA SER A 62 25.92 20.36 -0.26
C SER A 62 24.58 19.98 -0.91
N ASP A 63 23.79 21.01 -1.26
CA ASP A 63 22.52 20.83 -1.97
C ASP A 63 22.70 20.22 -3.36
N GLU A 64 23.82 20.49 -4.02
CA GLU A 64 24.16 19.90 -5.32
C GLU A 64 24.29 18.38 -5.23
N VAL A 65 24.91 17.88 -4.16
CA VAL A 65 25.04 16.42 -3.93
C VAL A 65 23.67 15.81 -3.68
N ILE A 66 22.84 16.42 -2.80
CA ILE A 66 21.47 15.95 -2.57
C ILE A 66 20.67 15.98 -3.86
N ASN A 67 20.78 17.05 -4.65
CA ASN A 67 20.10 17.18 -5.93
C ASN A 67 20.51 16.10 -6.94
N GLY A 68 21.78 15.71 -6.97
CA GLY A 68 22.24 14.58 -7.80
C GLY A 68 21.65 13.24 -7.35
N ILE A 69 21.47 13.03 -6.03
CA ILE A 69 20.88 11.80 -5.48
C ILE A 69 19.41 11.68 -5.83
N ILE A 70 18.64 12.78 -5.68
CA ILE A 70 17.19 12.80 -5.93
C ILE A 70 16.84 13.00 -7.41
N ASP A 71 17.83 13.18 -8.28
CA ASP A 71 17.58 13.29 -9.71
C ASP A 71 16.80 12.08 -10.23
N ARG A 72 15.74 12.34 -11.02
CA ARG A 72 14.80 11.34 -11.53
C ARG A 72 14.07 10.51 -10.46
N ALA A 73 14.13 10.89 -9.19
CA ALA A 73 13.32 10.24 -8.18
C ALA A 73 11.82 10.53 -8.42
N PHE A 74 11.00 9.49 -8.40
CA PHE A 74 9.55 9.62 -8.41
C PHE A 74 9.03 10.10 -7.05
N LEU A 75 9.57 9.52 -5.97
CA LEU A 75 9.22 9.85 -4.60
C LEU A 75 10.47 9.91 -3.74
N VAL A 76 10.56 10.93 -2.90
CA VAL A 76 11.60 11.04 -1.87
C VAL A 76 10.94 11.00 -0.49
N ILE A 77 11.59 10.30 0.43
CA ILE A 77 11.11 10.14 1.81
C ILE A 77 12.15 10.67 2.76
N GLY A 78 11.81 11.68 3.55
CA GLY A 78 12.61 12.20 4.66
C GLY A 78 12.29 11.43 5.94
N ALA A 79 13.23 10.64 6.44
CA ALA A 79 13.11 9.85 7.67
C ALA A 79 14.39 9.94 8.52
N LEU A 80 15.07 11.08 8.46
CA LEU A 80 16.19 11.43 9.33
C LEU A 80 15.66 11.82 10.72
N SER A 81 16.49 11.64 11.73
CA SER A 81 16.20 12.10 13.11
C SER A 81 16.25 13.62 13.29
N ASP A 82 16.79 14.34 12.31
CA ASP A 82 16.85 15.80 12.29
C ASP A 82 15.75 16.37 11.39
N PRO A 83 14.70 17.01 11.97
CA PRO A 83 13.62 17.62 11.19
C PRO A 83 14.09 18.73 10.25
N ALA A 84 15.15 19.46 10.61
CA ALA A 84 15.69 20.54 9.77
C ALA A 84 16.26 19.97 8.46
N GLN A 85 16.96 18.83 8.53
CA GLN A 85 17.45 18.13 7.33
C GLN A 85 16.33 17.55 6.50
N ASN A 86 15.28 16.99 7.13
CA ASN A 86 14.10 16.54 6.39
C ASN A 86 13.44 17.70 5.65
N ASN A 87 13.29 18.87 6.29
CA ASN A 87 12.72 20.06 5.66
C ASN A 87 13.62 20.63 4.55
N ARG A 88 14.95 20.57 4.71
CA ARG A 88 15.90 20.94 3.64
C ARG A 88 15.68 20.06 2.40
N ILE A 89 15.65 18.75 2.57
CA ILE A 89 15.40 17.79 1.47
C ILE A 89 14.03 18.02 0.84
N LYS A 90 12.99 18.27 1.67
CA LYS A 90 11.66 18.66 1.19
C LYS A 90 11.73 19.84 0.23
N ASN A 91 12.41 20.94 0.62
CA ASN A 91 12.49 22.15 -0.19
C ASN A 91 13.18 21.88 -1.54
N LEU A 92 14.24 21.05 -1.54
CA LEU A 92 14.90 20.63 -2.79
C LEU A 92 13.99 19.80 -3.69
N CYS A 93 13.16 18.93 -3.11
CA CYS A 93 12.16 18.16 -3.84
C CYS A 93 11.05 19.05 -4.41
N MET A 94 10.52 19.98 -3.61
CA MET A 94 9.48 20.92 -4.05
C MET A 94 9.94 21.79 -5.22
N ALA A 95 11.18 22.28 -5.20
CA ALA A 95 11.75 23.07 -6.29
C ALA A 95 11.89 22.29 -7.62
N ARG A 96 11.78 20.96 -7.57
CA ARG A 96 11.88 20.03 -8.71
C ARG A 96 10.59 19.30 -9.03
N GLU A 97 9.50 19.64 -8.37
CA GLU A 97 8.20 18.96 -8.51
C GLU A 97 8.25 17.44 -8.18
N ILE A 98 9.26 17.02 -7.39
CA ILE A 98 9.38 15.63 -6.93
C ILE A 98 8.42 15.40 -5.77
N LEU A 99 7.72 14.26 -5.78
CA LEU A 99 6.85 13.85 -4.68
C LEU A 99 7.67 13.65 -3.40
N PHE A 100 7.19 14.20 -2.28
CA PHE A 100 7.90 14.13 -1.01
C PHE A 100 6.98 13.71 0.14
N ASN A 101 7.38 12.65 0.85
CA ASN A 101 6.78 12.23 2.12
C ASN A 101 7.71 12.57 3.28
N ASN A 102 7.24 13.32 4.25
CA ASN A 102 7.98 13.57 5.47
C ASN A 102 7.52 12.62 6.58
N ALA A 103 8.46 11.91 7.17
CA ALA A 103 8.16 11.02 8.30
C ALA A 103 8.09 11.76 9.64
N ASP A 104 8.81 12.89 9.74
CA ASP A 104 8.84 13.76 10.90
C ASP A 104 9.19 15.19 10.46
N GLY A 105 8.49 16.19 11.01
CA GLY A 105 8.63 17.60 10.64
C GLY A 105 7.45 18.12 9.81
N GLU A 106 7.70 19.13 8.97
CA GLU A 106 6.67 19.74 8.12
C GLU A 106 6.12 18.77 7.09
N ALA A 107 4.81 18.78 6.89
CA ALA A 107 4.14 17.90 5.93
C ALA A 107 4.73 18.02 4.50
N GLY A 108 4.89 16.88 3.83
CA GLY A 108 5.17 16.80 2.40
C GLY A 108 3.90 16.96 1.55
N ASN A 109 4.05 16.73 0.25
CA ASN A 109 2.91 16.73 -0.69
C ASN A 109 2.30 15.33 -0.90
N VAL A 110 2.89 14.29 -0.29
CA VAL A 110 2.39 12.90 -0.31
C VAL A 110 2.26 12.34 1.09
N ILE A 111 1.15 11.65 1.35
CA ILE A 111 0.93 10.86 2.56
C ILE A 111 0.99 9.38 2.17
N ILE A 112 1.79 8.60 2.91
CA ILE A 112 1.75 7.14 2.83
C ILE A 112 0.72 6.67 3.86
N PRO A 113 -0.41 6.08 3.43
CA PRO A 113 -1.52 5.71 4.31
C PRO A 113 -1.22 4.45 5.13
N SER A 114 -2.13 4.08 6.02
CA SER A 114 -2.21 2.73 6.57
C SER A 114 -2.84 1.81 5.51
N VAL A 115 -2.16 0.71 5.18
CA VAL A 115 -2.57 -0.17 4.06
C VAL A 115 -2.81 -1.58 4.57
N THR A 116 -3.83 -2.22 4.05
CA THR A 116 -4.03 -3.68 4.09
C THR A 116 -4.47 -4.16 2.72
N GLY A 117 -4.16 -5.39 2.38
CA GLY A 117 -4.51 -5.96 1.09
C GLY A 117 -4.29 -7.47 1.04
N GLY A 118 -4.80 -8.06 -0.02
CA GLY A 118 -4.60 -9.44 -0.41
C GLY A 118 -4.14 -9.52 -1.87
N GLU A 119 -4.35 -10.65 -2.49
CA GLU A 119 -4.06 -10.85 -3.92
C GLU A 119 -5.05 -10.07 -4.81
N ASN A 120 -6.31 -9.93 -4.37
CA ASN A 120 -7.41 -9.38 -5.16
C ASN A 120 -7.88 -8.00 -4.71
N TYR A 121 -7.30 -7.40 -3.65
CA TYR A 121 -7.72 -6.10 -3.17
C TYR A 121 -6.60 -5.31 -2.49
N LEU A 122 -6.78 -4.00 -2.43
CA LEU A 122 -5.92 -3.08 -1.69
C LEU A 122 -6.80 -2.01 -1.03
N LEU A 123 -6.64 -1.82 0.28
CA LEU A 123 -7.33 -0.79 1.06
C LEU A 123 -6.31 0.18 1.64
N ALA A 124 -6.49 1.46 1.36
CA ALA A 124 -5.66 2.55 1.88
C ALA A 124 -6.49 3.46 2.80
N ILE A 125 -6.06 3.64 4.04
CA ILE A 125 -6.77 4.37 5.08
C ILE A 125 -5.93 5.53 5.56
N SER A 126 -6.47 6.74 5.45
CA SER A 126 -5.80 7.96 5.89
C SER A 126 -6.74 8.86 6.67
N THR A 127 -6.26 9.39 7.79
CA THR A 127 -6.88 10.47 8.55
C THR A 127 -6.29 11.84 8.17
N LYS A 128 -5.66 11.95 6.99
CA LYS A 128 -4.95 13.16 6.52
C LYS A 128 -3.85 13.62 7.49
N GLY A 129 -3.22 12.67 8.20
CA GLY A 129 -2.18 12.96 9.18
C GLY A 129 -2.70 13.28 10.60
N ASN A 130 -4.03 13.43 10.80
CA ASN A 130 -4.57 13.82 12.10
C ASN A 130 -4.43 12.74 13.19
N SER A 131 -4.52 11.46 12.84
CA SER A 131 -4.39 10.37 13.81
C SER A 131 -3.91 9.06 13.16
N PRO A 132 -2.61 8.76 13.21
CA PRO A 132 -2.08 7.47 12.77
C PRO A 132 -2.69 6.29 13.53
N ALA A 133 -3.02 6.49 14.83
CA ALA A 133 -3.64 5.45 15.66
C ALA A 133 -5.04 5.06 15.14
N VAL A 134 -5.86 6.05 14.75
CA VAL A 134 -7.19 5.79 14.19
C VAL A 134 -7.09 5.08 12.84
N SER A 135 -6.18 5.47 11.97
CA SER A 135 -5.97 4.78 10.69
C SER A 135 -5.58 3.32 10.90
N ARG A 136 -4.70 3.05 11.87
CA ARG A 136 -4.30 1.70 12.26
C ARG A 136 -5.48 0.90 12.85
N PHE A 137 -6.23 1.50 13.78
CA PHE A 137 -7.41 0.87 14.39
C PHE A 137 -8.43 0.42 13.36
N ILE A 138 -8.76 1.32 12.39
CA ILE A 138 -9.71 0.99 11.32
C ILE A 138 -9.17 -0.17 10.47
N ARG A 139 -7.89 -0.17 10.12
CA ARG A 139 -7.26 -1.27 9.38
C ARG A 139 -7.40 -2.60 10.11
N GLU A 140 -6.98 -2.66 11.38
CA GLU A 140 -7.05 -3.87 12.20
C GLU A 140 -8.50 -4.36 12.39
N HIS A 141 -9.45 -3.44 12.51
CA HIS A 141 -10.86 -3.77 12.58
C HIS A 141 -11.37 -4.40 11.29
N LEU A 142 -11.04 -3.83 10.12
CA LEU A 142 -11.43 -4.40 8.82
C LEU A 142 -10.81 -5.78 8.58
N GLU A 143 -9.55 -5.98 8.89
CA GLU A 143 -8.87 -7.28 8.83
C GLU A 143 -9.56 -8.35 9.70
N THR A 144 -10.04 -7.94 10.87
CA THR A 144 -10.76 -8.84 11.81
C THR A 144 -12.18 -9.14 11.35
N GLN A 145 -12.90 -8.15 10.80
CA GLN A 145 -14.29 -8.31 10.38
C GLN A 145 -14.42 -9.10 9.07
N PHE A 146 -13.44 -8.99 8.19
CA PHE A 146 -13.46 -9.62 6.86
C PHE A 146 -12.23 -10.52 6.61
N PRO A 147 -12.01 -11.57 7.42
CA PRO A 147 -10.80 -12.39 7.32
C PRO A 147 -10.70 -13.23 6.04
N ALA A 148 -11.81 -13.37 5.29
CA ALA A 148 -11.88 -14.08 4.01
C ALA A 148 -12.27 -13.12 2.86
N LEU A 149 -11.85 -11.84 2.94
CA LEU A 149 -12.22 -10.83 1.93
C LEU A 149 -11.61 -11.16 0.57
N ASP A 150 -10.41 -11.66 0.54
CA ASP A 150 -9.70 -12.01 -0.70
C ASP A 150 -10.39 -13.15 -1.43
N GLU A 151 -10.78 -14.20 -0.71
CA GLU A 151 -11.53 -15.34 -1.21
C GLU A 151 -12.94 -14.95 -1.69
N MET A 152 -13.60 -14.03 -0.96
CA MET A 152 -14.91 -13.51 -1.39
C MET A 152 -14.79 -12.73 -2.71
N ILE A 153 -13.75 -11.91 -2.87
CA ILE A 153 -13.53 -11.16 -4.11
C ILE A 153 -13.24 -12.13 -5.28
N ALA A 154 -12.43 -13.15 -5.04
CA ALA A 154 -12.17 -14.20 -6.04
C ALA A 154 -13.47 -14.92 -6.43
N LEU A 155 -14.28 -15.33 -5.45
CA LEU A 155 -15.58 -15.95 -5.68
C LEU A 155 -16.52 -15.04 -6.50
N GLN A 156 -16.63 -13.77 -6.13
CA GLN A 156 -17.46 -12.80 -6.84
C GLN A 156 -17.02 -12.58 -8.29
N ARG A 157 -15.70 -12.51 -8.53
CA ARG A 157 -15.14 -12.40 -9.87
C ARG A 157 -15.53 -13.60 -10.74
N ASP A 158 -15.32 -14.81 -10.23
CA ASP A 158 -15.58 -16.04 -10.96
C ASP A 158 -17.09 -16.25 -11.20
N LEU A 159 -17.93 -16.01 -10.19
CA LEU A 159 -19.38 -16.06 -10.30
C LEU A 159 -19.91 -15.05 -11.34
N ARG A 160 -19.38 -13.82 -11.33
CA ARG A 160 -19.76 -12.79 -12.31
C ARG A 160 -19.46 -13.21 -13.75
N VAL A 161 -18.34 -13.88 -13.99
CA VAL A 161 -17.99 -14.39 -15.31
C VAL A 161 -18.99 -15.46 -15.75
N GLN A 162 -19.30 -16.44 -14.89
CA GLN A 162 -20.20 -17.53 -15.20
C GLN A 162 -21.65 -17.05 -15.40
N LEU A 163 -22.13 -16.15 -14.55
CA LEU A 163 -23.47 -15.57 -14.69
C LEU A 163 -23.68 -14.77 -15.99
N LYS A 164 -22.61 -14.23 -16.58
CA LYS A 164 -22.73 -13.58 -17.91
C LYS A 164 -23.15 -14.53 -19.02
N HIS A 165 -22.84 -15.82 -18.88
CA HIS A 165 -23.17 -16.86 -19.86
C HIS A 165 -24.50 -17.55 -19.57
N SER A 166 -24.89 -17.68 -18.28
CA SER A 166 -26.08 -18.44 -17.87
C SER A 166 -27.32 -17.58 -17.58
N GLU A 167 -27.13 -16.31 -17.19
CA GLU A 167 -28.25 -15.42 -16.81
C GLU A 167 -28.26 -14.14 -17.69
N PRO A 168 -29.22 -14.01 -18.60
CA PRO A 168 -29.30 -12.86 -19.52
C PRO A 168 -29.61 -11.52 -18.81
N SER A 169 -30.37 -11.56 -17.72
CA SER A 169 -30.80 -10.37 -17.01
C SER A 169 -29.68 -9.75 -16.17
N GLN A 170 -29.24 -8.55 -16.50
CA GLN A 170 -28.25 -7.79 -15.70
C GLN A 170 -28.74 -7.54 -14.28
N SER A 171 -30.02 -7.21 -14.11
CA SER A 171 -30.62 -6.98 -12.80
C SER A 171 -30.56 -8.24 -11.92
N ARG A 172 -30.86 -9.41 -12.51
CA ARG A 172 -30.82 -10.69 -11.80
C ARG A 172 -29.38 -11.06 -11.43
N ARG A 173 -28.41 -10.89 -12.33
CA ARG A 173 -26.99 -11.11 -12.03
C ARG A 173 -26.52 -10.27 -10.83
N ASN A 174 -26.88 -8.98 -10.82
CA ASN A 174 -26.54 -8.11 -9.69
C ASN A 174 -27.20 -8.57 -8.38
N ALA A 175 -28.47 -8.96 -8.41
CA ALA A 175 -29.16 -9.47 -7.24
C ALA A 175 -28.46 -10.71 -6.65
N ILE A 176 -28.07 -11.67 -7.49
CA ILE A 176 -27.31 -12.88 -7.07
C ILE A 176 -25.98 -12.49 -6.42
N LEU A 177 -25.20 -11.60 -7.03
CA LEU A 177 -23.92 -11.17 -6.47
C LEU A 177 -24.10 -10.50 -5.10
N TRP A 178 -25.14 -9.69 -4.92
CA TRP A 178 -25.47 -9.08 -3.63
C TRP A 178 -25.96 -10.10 -2.61
N GLU A 179 -26.78 -11.08 -3.00
CA GLU A 179 -27.24 -12.17 -2.14
C GLU A 179 -26.05 -12.96 -1.57
N VAL A 180 -25.09 -13.31 -2.42
CA VAL A 180 -23.84 -14.00 -2.03
C VAL A 180 -23.03 -13.17 -1.03
N LEU A 181 -22.90 -11.85 -1.24
CA LEU A 181 -22.19 -10.96 -0.31
C LEU A 181 -22.84 -10.87 1.07
N HIS A 182 -24.15 -11.01 1.17
CA HIS A 182 -24.89 -10.94 2.43
C HIS A 182 -25.05 -12.31 3.13
N ASP A 183 -24.62 -13.39 2.52
CA ASP A 183 -24.69 -14.74 3.09
C ASP A 183 -23.60 -14.95 4.16
N ARG A 184 -24.01 -14.84 5.43
CA ARG A 184 -23.10 -14.98 6.58
C ARG A 184 -22.52 -16.38 6.72
N GLU A 185 -23.26 -17.42 6.34
CA GLU A 185 -22.77 -18.80 6.41
C GLU A 185 -21.71 -19.06 5.32
N LEU A 186 -21.88 -18.44 4.18
CA LEU A 186 -20.89 -18.48 3.11
C LEU A 186 -19.57 -17.83 3.53
N TRP A 187 -19.60 -16.69 4.21
CA TRP A 187 -18.40 -16.05 4.76
C TRP A 187 -17.64 -16.96 5.74
N LYS A 188 -18.37 -17.71 6.59
CA LYS A 188 -17.75 -18.68 7.50
C LYS A 188 -17.11 -19.84 6.73
N THR A 189 -17.79 -20.34 5.71
CA THR A 189 -17.27 -21.42 4.87
C THR A 189 -16.04 -20.97 4.09
N LEU A 190 -16.05 -19.77 3.50
CA LEU A 190 -14.89 -19.20 2.80
C LEU A 190 -13.64 -19.14 3.68
N LYS A 191 -13.80 -18.78 4.96
CA LYS A 191 -12.69 -18.71 5.90
C LYS A 191 -12.03 -20.08 6.17
N THR A 192 -12.79 -21.17 6.13
CA THR A 192 -12.32 -22.52 6.53
C THR A 192 -12.08 -23.45 5.34
N ASP A 193 -12.91 -23.34 4.31
CA ASP A 193 -12.89 -24.19 3.13
C ASP A 193 -13.40 -23.41 1.89
N PRO A 194 -12.53 -22.61 1.25
CA PRO A 194 -12.90 -21.84 0.07
C PRO A 194 -13.44 -22.70 -1.07
N ALA A 195 -12.87 -23.90 -1.30
CA ALA A 195 -13.30 -24.77 -2.38
C ALA A 195 -14.74 -25.24 -2.20
N ARG A 196 -15.15 -25.56 -0.97
CA ARG A 196 -16.52 -25.92 -0.63
C ARG A 196 -17.47 -24.74 -0.85
N ALA A 197 -17.07 -23.54 -0.45
CA ALA A 197 -17.88 -22.32 -0.64
C ALA A 197 -18.14 -22.05 -2.13
N PHE A 198 -17.11 -22.16 -2.97
CA PHE A 198 -17.24 -22.03 -4.43
C PHE A 198 -18.19 -23.05 -5.02
N LYS A 199 -18.10 -24.30 -4.58
CA LYS A 199 -19.00 -25.37 -5.03
C LYS A 199 -20.45 -25.09 -4.64
N GLN A 200 -20.72 -24.69 -3.39
CA GLN A 200 -22.07 -24.35 -2.92
C GLN A 200 -22.71 -23.21 -3.73
N VAL A 201 -21.94 -22.17 -4.06
CA VAL A 201 -22.43 -21.05 -4.86
C VAL A 201 -22.75 -21.48 -6.29
N LYS A 202 -21.90 -22.30 -6.90
CA LYS A 202 -22.15 -22.85 -8.24
C LYS A 202 -23.43 -23.69 -8.29
N GLU A 203 -23.58 -24.62 -7.37
CA GLU A 203 -24.77 -25.48 -7.28
C GLU A 203 -26.07 -24.68 -7.06
N ARG A 204 -25.99 -23.54 -6.33
CA ARG A 204 -27.17 -22.71 -6.01
C ARG A 204 -27.60 -21.77 -7.13
N TYR A 205 -26.66 -21.24 -7.91
CA TYR A 205 -26.94 -20.14 -8.83
C TYR A 205 -26.60 -20.42 -10.29
N LEU A 206 -25.83 -21.45 -10.58
CA LEU A 206 -25.47 -21.85 -11.92
C LEU A 206 -26.09 -23.21 -12.17
N HIS A 207 -27.31 -23.19 -12.68
CA HIS A 207 -27.97 -24.44 -13.16
C HIS A 207 -27.30 -24.84 -14.47
N GLU A 208 -26.64 -25.99 -14.48
CA GLU A 208 -26.26 -26.70 -15.71
C GLU A 208 -27.48 -27.20 -16.44
#